data_9515e3695f80e4119230ea0a92344a52
#
_entry.id   9515e3695f80e4119230ea0a92344a52
#
_cell.length_a   1.000
_cell.length_b   1.000
_cell.length_c   1.000
_cell.angle_alpha   90.00
_cell.angle_beta   90.00
_cell.angle_gamma   90.00
#
_symmetry.space_group_name_H-M   'P 1'
#
loop_
_entity.id
_entity.type
_entity.pdbx_description
1 polymer ?
#
loop_
_entity_poly.entity_id
_entity_poly.type
_entity_poly.pdbx_seq_one_letter_code
_entity_poly.pdbx_strand_id
1 'polypeptide(L)'
;MTLRRHRPTCWGGARARIGLRVAAAAAGVAVQPMEAQQARPAATAVARAVDSLAARVVADGVSPAFGVAVVMDGNTIFTKSYGWADASARIPATDRTLWYIASTSKSFTGFGVSLLAQQGALDFQASIASLLPGVRWADGVDPERLTLARFLSHTHFLNDNAVVQSAAFTGAIPEARWPQLIRYAVPTGTNDLVYGNFGYNIAAMVIDRLRPEGWRRFLDSAVYTPAGLRETYTRLSGLDLRRIAKPHRLDPAGGFTTLEFEKRDATMNSAGGHLSTLRDLARWTIIQMDSGRIDGRHVFSPEAVALSHRLIARHTVEASKRFGPFDREGWAAGWDIGSYRGEPMVSRFGGYSSIRSHLSMLPRRRIGVVAQANGPGAGGATDIVAALAYDLEAGRPNAEDSAHARLDALVARLPAARARQAASDSLRRARQQPLRHRVADFTGSYFNEAFGTIAFSARGNALSYRWGVLDGPVEVFDSAKDQLRFEIAGSESVATFAFPAAGAAASVDIGGTTFARR
;
A
#
# COMPACT_ATOMS: atom_id res chain seq x y z
N MET A 1 73.21 5.97 27.42
CA MET A 1 74.44 5.18 27.29
C MET A 1 74.52 4.72 25.84
N THR A 2 75.30 5.51 25.09
CA THR A 2 76.34 5.21 24.09
C THR A 2 75.97 4.28 22.96
N LEU A 3 75.71 4.89 21.82
CA LEU A 3 76.59 5.02 20.61
C LEU A 3 77.27 3.74 20.12
N ARG A 4 77.06 3.33 18.87
CA ARG A 4 78.12 3.34 17.85
C ARG A 4 77.58 3.15 16.42
N ARG A 5 78.02 4.08 15.58
CA ARG A 5 78.01 4.07 14.12
C ARG A 5 79.10 3.14 13.59
N HIS A 6 78.91 2.57 12.40
CA HIS A 6 79.99 2.39 11.41
C HIS A 6 79.47 2.38 9.97
N ARG A 7 79.95 3.28 9.16
CA ARG A 7 80.16 3.27 7.71
C ARG A 7 81.65 2.92 7.46
N PRO A 8 82.10 2.89 6.21
CA PRO A 8 81.67 2.33 4.91
C PRO A 8 82.76 1.51 4.26
N THR A 9 82.55 0.87 3.09
CA THR A 9 83.64 0.73 2.09
C THR A 9 83.08 0.63 0.67
N CYS A 10 83.63 1.45 -0.20
CA CYS A 10 83.49 1.44 -1.65
C CYS A 10 84.37 0.40 -2.31
N TRP A 11 83.96 -0.08 -3.48
CA TRP A 11 84.75 -0.42 -4.67
C TRP A 11 83.73 -0.84 -5.74
N GLY A 12 83.63 -0.32 -6.94
CA GLY A 12 84.55 0.13 -7.93
C GLY A 12 84.39 -0.75 -9.20
N GLY A 13 83.83 -0.16 -10.28
CA GLY A 13 84.16 -0.52 -11.65
C GLY A 13 83.22 -1.45 -12.42
N ALA A 14 82.54 -0.98 -13.41
CA ALA A 14 82.68 -1.27 -14.83
C ALA A 14 81.44 -0.87 -15.64
N ARG A 15 81.66 0.02 -16.59
CA ARG A 15 80.64 0.50 -17.54
C ARG A 15 80.44 -0.52 -18.65
N ALA A 16 79.25 -1.07 -18.81
CA ALA A 16 78.81 -1.69 -20.07
C ALA A 16 77.54 -0.90 -20.56
N ARG A 17 77.69 -0.20 -21.69
CA ARG A 17 76.59 0.41 -22.41
C ARG A 17 75.85 -0.66 -23.19
N ILE A 18 74.61 -0.98 -22.79
CA ILE A 18 73.61 -1.70 -23.60
C ILE A 18 72.55 -0.73 -23.96
N GLY A 19 72.41 -0.37 -25.23
CA GLY A 19 71.38 0.45 -25.78
C GLY A 19 70.04 -0.28 -25.79
N LEU A 20 69.15 0.16 -24.97
CA LEU A 20 67.75 -0.34 -24.98
C LEU A 20 66.90 0.55 -25.89
N ARG A 21 66.50 0.06 -27.05
CA ARG A 21 65.48 0.69 -27.90
C ARG A 21 64.15 0.48 -27.21
N VAL A 22 63.57 1.57 -26.66
CA VAL A 22 62.20 1.57 -26.17
C VAL A 22 61.29 1.73 -27.38
N ALA A 23 60.60 0.68 -27.77
CA ALA A 23 59.48 0.75 -28.68
C ALA A 23 58.24 1.22 -27.87
N ALA A 24 57.82 2.44 -28.06
CA ALA A 24 56.54 2.95 -27.51
C ALA A 24 55.39 2.28 -28.25
N ALA A 25 54.80 1.25 -27.66
CA ALA A 25 53.50 0.74 -28.07
C ALA A 25 52.40 1.71 -27.52
N ALA A 26 51.91 2.58 -28.37
CA ALA A 26 50.68 3.33 -28.09
C ALA A 26 49.50 2.36 -28.08
N ALA A 27 49.09 1.89 -26.92
CA ALA A 27 47.81 1.20 -26.73
C ALA A 27 46.71 2.27 -26.84
N GLY A 28 46.15 2.41 -28.01
CA GLY A 28 44.92 3.13 -28.21
C GLY A 28 43.79 2.43 -27.43
N VAL A 29 43.36 3.02 -26.32
CA VAL A 29 42.09 2.64 -25.68
C VAL A 29 41.00 3.05 -26.66
N ALA A 30 40.53 2.08 -27.47
CA ALA A 30 39.31 2.24 -28.23
C ALA A 30 38.15 2.40 -27.21
N VAL A 31 37.69 3.61 -27.02
CA VAL A 31 36.37 3.88 -26.40
C VAL A 31 35.36 3.27 -27.35
N GLN A 32 34.90 2.07 -27.05
CA GLN A 32 33.74 1.50 -27.74
C GLN A 32 32.57 2.45 -27.48
N PRO A 33 31.85 2.90 -28.50
CA PRO A 33 30.61 3.62 -28.30
C PRO A 33 29.69 2.70 -27.50
N MET A 34 29.10 3.25 -26.44
CA MET A 34 28.04 2.60 -25.67
C MET A 34 26.95 2.26 -26.67
N GLU A 35 26.89 0.99 -27.11
CA GLU A 35 25.82 0.49 -27.95
C GLU A 35 24.52 0.87 -27.27
N ALA A 36 23.70 1.68 -27.94
CA ALA A 36 22.32 1.89 -27.57
C ALA A 36 21.72 0.49 -27.44
N GLN A 37 21.40 0.08 -26.23
CA GLN A 37 20.94 -1.27 -25.89
C GLN A 37 19.64 -1.48 -26.70
N GLN A 38 19.77 -2.17 -27.83
CA GLN A 38 18.60 -2.55 -28.65
C GLN A 38 17.67 -3.32 -27.71
N ALA A 39 16.44 -2.79 -27.54
CA ALA A 39 15.44 -3.43 -26.70
C ALA A 39 15.36 -4.90 -27.11
N ARG A 40 15.61 -5.81 -26.16
CA ARG A 40 15.55 -7.25 -26.43
C ARG A 40 14.20 -7.56 -27.05
N PRO A 41 14.12 -8.44 -28.06
CA PRO A 41 12.84 -8.79 -28.71
C PRO A 41 11.74 -9.14 -27.68
N ALA A 42 12.12 -9.78 -26.56
CA ALA A 42 11.23 -10.09 -25.46
C ALA A 42 10.63 -8.83 -24.78
N ALA A 43 11.41 -7.78 -24.54
CA ALA A 43 10.89 -6.55 -23.90
C ALA A 43 9.82 -5.87 -24.76
N THR A 44 10.04 -5.80 -26.09
CA THR A 44 9.06 -5.23 -27.03
C THR A 44 7.79 -6.08 -27.10
N ALA A 45 7.91 -7.42 -27.09
CA ALA A 45 6.77 -8.32 -27.11
C ALA A 45 5.94 -8.20 -25.83
N VAL A 46 6.60 -8.19 -24.65
CA VAL A 46 5.95 -7.98 -23.36
C VAL A 46 5.21 -6.63 -23.32
N ALA A 47 5.87 -5.54 -23.74
CA ALA A 47 5.28 -4.21 -23.73
C ALA A 47 4.02 -4.15 -24.62
N ARG A 48 4.08 -4.72 -25.84
CA ARG A 48 2.94 -4.76 -26.77
C ARG A 48 1.76 -5.57 -26.23
N ALA A 49 2.03 -6.76 -25.69
CA ALA A 49 0.98 -7.63 -25.18
C ALA A 49 0.32 -7.03 -23.92
N VAL A 50 1.11 -6.43 -23.03
CA VAL A 50 0.61 -5.70 -21.84
C VAL A 50 -0.23 -4.49 -22.27
N ASP A 51 0.20 -3.70 -23.29
CA ASP A 51 -0.57 -2.58 -23.84
C ASP A 51 -1.94 -3.04 -24.33
N SER A 52 -1.98 -4.10 -25.15
CA SER A 52 -3.22 -4.67 -25.68
C SER A 52 -4.17 -5.14 -24.59
N LEU A 53 -3.66 -5.92 -23.62
CA LEU A 53 -4.49 -6.48 -22.56
C LEU A 53 -4.99 -5.40 -21.58
N ALA A 54 -4.13 -4.44 -21.21
CA ALA A 54 -4.49 -3.34 -20.32
C ALA A 54 -5.54 -2.41 -20.94
N ALA A 55 -5.47 -2.15 -22.25
CA ALA A 55 -6.49 -1.39 -22.98
C ALA A 55 -7.85 -2.10 -22.91
N ARG A 56 -7.87 -3.44 -23.07
CA ARG A 56 -9.10 -4.24 -22.96
C ARG A 56 -9.74 -4.19 -21.57
N VAL A 57 -8.95 -4.11 -20.49
CA VAL A 57 -9.50 -4.00 -19.11
C VAL A 57 -10.48 -2.83 -19.00
N VAL A 58 -10.17 -1.71 -19.67
CA VAL A 58 -11.03 -0.51 -19.69
C VAL A 58 -12.12 -0.64 -20.75
N ALA A 59 -11.76 -1.03 -21.97
CA ALA A 59 -12.70 -1.14 -23.08
C ALA A 59 -13.85 -2.13 -22.80
N ASP A 60 -13.54 -3.26 -22.15
CA ASP A 60 -14.50 -4.31 -21.79
C ASP A 60 -15.23 -4.00 -20.46
N GLY A 61 -14.99 -2.82 -19.86
CA GLY A 61 -15.72 -2.32 -18.69
C GLY A 61 -15.39 -3.02 -17.37
N VAL A 62 -14.19 -3.59 -17.21
CA VAL A 62 -13.73 -4.21 -15.96
C VAL A 62 -13.31 -3.15 -14.94
N SER A 63 -12.70 -2.04 -15.41
CA SER A 63 -12.33 -0.91 -14.56
C SER A 63 -12.53 0.42 -15.30
N PRO A 64 -12.94 1.51 -14.62
CA PRO A 64 -13.01 2.85 -15.23
C PRO A 64 -11.66 3.35 -15.71
N ALA A 65 -10.60 3.13 -14.91
CA ALA A 65 -9.23 3.36 -15.30
C ALA A 65 -8.35 2.16 -14.94
N PHE A 66 -7.29 2.01 -15.71
CA PHE A 66 -6.25 1.04 -15.48
C PHE A 66 -4.89 1.68 -15.78
N GLY A 67 -3.94 1.52 -14.86
CA GLY A 67 -2.58 1.99 -15.02
C GLY A 67 -1.61 0.83 -14.88
N VAL A 68 -0.60 0.76 -15.75
CA VAL A 68 0.41 -0.30 -15.69
C VAL A 68 1.80 0.25 -15.99
N ALA A 69 2.81 -0.26 -15.26
CA ALA A 69 4.21 -0.12 -15.61
C ALA A 69 4.88 -1.49 -15.52
N VAL A 70 5.76 -1.76 -16.49
CA VAL A 70 6.61 -2.96 -16.51
C VAL A 70 8.06 -2.51 -16.49
N VAL A 71 8.82 -3.09 -15.58
CA VAL A 71 10.26 -2.89 -15.47
C VAL A 71 10.98 -4.19 -15.84
N MET A 72 12.09 -4.08 -16.56
CA MET A 72 12.88 -5.23 -17.00
C MET A 72 14.36 -4.84 -17.11
N ASP A 73 15.25 -5.65 -16.58
CA ASP A 73 16.69 -5.41 -16.59
C ASP A 73 17.10 -4.01 -16.09
N GLY A 74 16.42 -3.51 -15.05
CA GLY A 74 16.71 -2.21 -14.45
C GLY A 74 16.12 -1.00 -15.21
N ASN A 75 15.28 -1.23 -16.24
CA ASN A 75 14.66 -0.19 -17.04
C ASN A 75 13.13 -0.30 -17.02
N THR A 76 12.44 0.83 -17.10
CA THR A 76 11.00 0.85 -17.36
C THR A 76 10.79 0.66 -18.86
N ILE A 77 10.32 -0.53 -19.27
CA ILE A 77 10.08 -0.86 -20.68
C ILE A 77 8.70 -0.45 -21.16
N PHE A 78 7.76 -0.24 -20.22
CA PHE A 78 6.40 0.17 -20.52
C PHE A 78 5.80 0.92 -19.34
N THR A 79 5.05 2.00 -19.61
CA THR A 79 4.20 2.69 -18.64
C THR A 79 3.07 3.40 -19.37
N LYS A 80 1.82 3.15 -18.96
CA LYS A 80 0.65 3.79 -19.56
C LYS A 80 -0.56 3.72 -18.63
N SER A 81 -1.43 4.71 -18.74
CA SER A 81 -2.73 4.76 -18.07
C SER A 81 -3.84 4.83 -19.12
N TYR A 82 -4.99 4.24 -18.81
CA TYR A 82 -6.16 4.14 -19.70
C TYR A 82 -7.41 4.56 -18.93
N GLY A 83 -8.39 5.09 -19.66
CA GLY A 83 -9.73 5.35 -19.13
C GLY A 83 -9.81 6.59 -18.23
N TRP A 84 -10.70 6.55 -17.24
CA TRP A 84 -11.13 7.69 -16.46
C TRP A 84 -10.67 7.59 -15.00
N ALA A 85 -9.80 8.49 -14.57
CA ALA A 85 -9.46 8.68 -13.16
C ALA A 85 -10.72 9.06 -12.34
N ASP A 86 -11.62 9.85 -12.94
CA ASP A 86 -12.96 10.17 -12.44
C ASP A 86 -13.95 10.05 -13.61
N ALA A 87 -14.74 9.00 -13.64
CA ALA A 87 -15.67 8.74 -14.73
C ALA A 87 -16.83 9.74 -14.79
N SER A 88 -17.36 10.17 -13.63
CA SER A 88 -18.46 11.12 -13.55
C SER A 88 -18.05 12.52 -14.02
N ALA A 89 -16.85 12.97 -13.66
CA ALA A 89 -16.28 14.24 -14.10
C ALA A 89 -15.55 14.15 -15.46
N ARG A 90 -15.45 12.96 -16.06
CA ARG A 90 -14.70 12.67 -17.30
C ARG A 90 -13.24 13.14 -17.24
N ILE A 91 -12.59 12.96 -16.07
CA ILE A 91 -11.17 13.26 -15.92
C ILE A 91 -10.37 12.02 -16.37
N PRO A 92 -9.53 12.12 -17.41
CA PRO A 92 -8.79 10.97 -17.90
C PRO A 92 -7.68 10.55 -16.94
N ALA A 93 -7.38 9.26 -16.92
CA ALA A 93 -6.15 8.76 -16.32
C ALA A 93 -4.97 9.00 -17.27
N THR A 94 -3.88 9.56 -16.73
CA THR A 94 -2.68 9.95 -17.47
C THR A 94 -1.42 9.44 -16.77
N ASP A 95 -0.25 9.71 -17.32
CA ASP A 95 1.05 9.46 -16.67
C ASP A 95 1.25 10.24 -15.36
N ARG A 96 0.48 11.33 -15.17
CA ARG A 96 0.49 12.17 -13.97
C ARG A 96 -0.58 11.80 -12.95
N THR A 97 -1.40 10.80 -13.24
CA THR A 97 -2.44 10.34 -12.29
C THR A 97 -1.81 9.85 -10.99
N LEU A 98 -2.32 10.35 -9.89
CA LEU A 98 -1.96 9.92 -8.55
C LEU A 98 -2.88 8.75 -8.14
N TRP A 99 -2.28 7.60 -7.97
CA TRP A 99 -2.97 6.41 -7.51
C TRP A 99 -2.86 6.29 -6.00
N TYR A 100 -3.98 6.07 -5.32
CA TYR A 100 -3.97 5.69 -3.91
C TYR A 100 -3.54 4.24 -3.81
N ILE A 101 -2.32 4.01 -3.33
CA ILE A 101 -1.69 2.68 -3.37
C ILE A 101 -2.06 1.79 -2.18
N ALA A 102 -2.89 2.31 -1.27
CA ALA A 102 -3.37 1.58 -0.10
C ALA A 102 -2.22 0.81 0.59
N SER A 103 -2.40 -0.49 0.88
CA SER A 103 -1.40 -1.28 1.62
C SER A 103 -0.05 -1.45 0.92
N THR A 104 0.10 -1.07 -0.34
CA THR A 104 1.43 -0.97 -0.99
C THR A 104 2.31 0.06 -0.28
N SER A 105 1.72 1.02 0.45
CA SER A 105 2.40 1.96 1.36
C SER A 105 3.29 1.29 2.39
N LYS A 106 2.92 0.08 2.82
CA LYS A 106 3.70 -0.68 3.82
C LYS A 106 5.12 -0.97 3.36
N SER A 107 5.35 -1.09 2.04
CA SER A 107 6.69 -1.30 1.47
C SER A 107 7.63 -0.12 1.78
N PHE A 108 7.12 1.10 1.75
CA PHE A 108 7.89 2.29 2.07
C PHE A 108 8.14 2.43 3.58
N THR A 109 7.09 2.24 4.39
CA THR A 109 7.22 2.32 5.86
C THR A 109 8.14 1.21 6.39
N GLY A 110 7.97 -0.03 5.91
CA GLY A 110 8.82 -1.15 6.29
C GLY A 110 10.28 -0.95 5.85
N PHE A 111 10.49 -0.36 4.67
CA PHE A 111 11.83 -0.01 4.23
C PHE A 111 12.46 1.10 5.08
N GLY A 112 11.69 2.13 5.47
CA GLY A 112 12.14 3.17 6.40
C GLY A 112 12.61 2.60 7.74
N VAL A 113 11.84 1.64 8.29
CA VAL A 113 12.26 0.90 9.51
C VAL A 113 13.52 0.07 9.25
N SER A 114 13.64 -0.55 8.06
CA SER A 114 14.82 -1.33 7.69
C SER A 114 16.07 -0.46 7.54
N LEU A 115 15.94 0.78 7.05
CA LEU A 115 17.04 1.75 7.03
C LEU A 115 17.52 2.10 8.46
N LEU A 116 16.58 2.35 9.38
CA LEU A 116 16.92 2.63 10.78
C LEU A 116 17.61 1.44 11.44
N ALA A 117 17.17 0.22 11.15
CA ALA A 117 17.79 -0.98 11.68
C ALA A 117 19.20 -1.21 11.09
N GLN A 118 19.38 -1.00 9.79
CA GLN A 118 20.67 -1.10 9.12
C GLN A 118 21.69 -0.07 9.66
N GLN A 119 21.20 1.11 10.07
CA GLN A 119 22.01 2.15 10.72
C GLN A 119 22.28 1.88 12.21
N GLY A 120 21.79 0.79 12.77
CA GLY A 120 21.90 0.46 14.19
C GLY A 120 21.05 1.32 15.14
N ALA A 121 20.10 2.10 14.59
CA ALA A 121 19.22 2.96 15.39
C ALA A 121 18.07 2.18 16.08
N LEU A 122 17.76 0.98 15.61
CA LEU A 122 16.80 0.06 16.21
C LEU A 122 17.12 -1.40 15.87
N ASP A 123 16.54 -2.33 16.64
CA ASP A 123 16.54 -3.76 16.35
C ASP A 123 15.08 -4.24 16.14
N PHE A 124 14.85 -5.06 15.10
CA PHE A 124 13.53 -5.67 14.87
C PHE A 124 13.10 -6.59 16.03
N GLN A 125 14.06 -7.15 16.75
CA GLN A 125 13.79 -8.00 17.92
C GLN A 125 13.65 -7.23 19.22
N ALA A 126 13.88 -5.91 19.22
CA ALA A 126 13.64 -5.09 20.40
C ALA A 126 12.17 -5.17 20.84
N SER A 127 11.94 -5.22 22.15
CA SER A 127 10.59 -5.21 22.70
C SER A 127 9.89 -3.89 22.40
N ILE A 128 8.59 -3.93 22.18
CA ILE A 128 7.83 -2.72 21.94
C ILE A 128 7.77 -1.83 23.18
N ALA A 129 7.91 -2.41 24.37
CA ALA A 129 8.04 -1.65 25.61
C ALA A 129 9.29 -0.76 25.61
N SER A 130 10.42 -1.26 25.12
CA SER A 130 11.66 -0.48 25.00
C SER A 130 11.58 0.58 23.90
N LEU A 131 10.91 0.26 22.79
CA LEU A 131 10.76 1.15 21.64
C LEU A 131 9.71 2.24 21.87
N LEU A 132 8.68 1.99 22.67
CA LEU A 132 7.61 2.93 23.01
C LEU A 132 7.39 2.98 24.55
N PRO A 133 8.39 3.45 25.32
CA PRO A 133 8.28 3.49 26.78
C PRO A 133 7.14 4.43 27.21
N GLY A 134 6.44 4.04 28.29
CA GLY A 134 5.34 4.80 28.85
C GLY A 134 4.00 4.64 28.14
N VAL A 135 3.93 3.88 27.05
CA VAL A 135 2.66 3.53 26.39
C VAL A 135 1.93 2.51 27.27
N ARG A 136 0.66 2.81 27.57
CA ARG A 136 -0.21 1.89 28.29
C ARG A 136 -0.83 0.89 27.30
N TRP A 137 -0.69 -0.38 27.59
CA TRP A 137 -1.27 -1.50 26.85
C TRP A 137 -2.54 -2.01 27.52
N ALA A 138 -3.34 -2.79 26.79
CA ALA A 138 -4.52 -3.45 27.32
C ALA A 138 -4.15 -4.49 28.40
N ASP A 139 -5.07 -4.77 29.31
CA ASP A 139 -4.88 -5.82 30.31
C ASP A 139 -4.66 -7.18 29.61
N GLY A 140 -3.70 -7.96 30.13
CA GLY A 140 -3.30 -9.23 29.54
C GLY A 140 -2.31 -9.13 28.37
N VAL A 141 -1.92 -7.94 27.93
CA VAL A 141 -0.87 -7.71 26.92
C VAL A 141 0.46 -7.43 27.62
N ASP A 142 1.45 -8.27 27.37
CA ASP A 142 2.82 -8.06 27.82
C ASP A 142 3.69 -7.44 26.71
N PRO A 143 3.95 -6.13 26.75
CA PRO A 143 4.70 -5.44 25.69
C PRO A 143 6.19 -5.83 25.65
N GLU A 144 6.76 -6.42 26.72
CA GLU A 144 8.14 -6.92 26.70
C GLU A 144 8.29 -8.15 25.78
N ARG A 145 7.21 -8.92 25.58
CA ARG A 145 7.18 -10.10 24.72
C ARG A 145 6.78 -9.79 23.28
N LEU A 146 6.35 -8.57 22.99
CA LEU A 146 5.99 -8.12 21.66
C LEU A 146 7.18 -7.39 21.01
N THR A 147 7.73 -7.95 19.95
CA THR A 147 8.83 -7.33 19.21
C THR A 147 8.31 -6.54 18.01
N LEU A 148 9.10 -5.55 17.54
CA LEU A 148 8.76 -4.81 16.30
C LEU A 148 8.59 -5.76 15.11
N ALA A 149 9.40 -6.81 15.02
CA ALA A 149 9.27 -7.86 14.00
C ALA A 149 7.86 -8.47 13.97
N ARG A 150 7.25 -8.73 15.13
CA ARG A 150 5.89 -9.27 15.21
C ARG A 150 4.84 -8.30 14.67
N PHE A 151 5.02 -7.00 14.88
CA PHE A 151 4.13 -5.98 14.31
C PHE A 151 4.28 -5.86 12.80
N LEU A 152 5.50 -5.87 12.28
CA LEU A 152 5.77 -5.80 10.84
C LEU A 152 5.27 -7.04 10.09
N SER A 153 5.26 -8.21 10.74
CA SER A 153 4.85 -9.50 10.15
C SER A 153 3.43 -9.93 10.50
N HIS A 154 2.62 -9.07 11.12
CA HIS A 154 1.24 -9.38 11.50
C HIS A 154 1.08 -10.58 12.47
N THR A 155 2.10 -10.84 13.30
CA THR A 155 2.13 -11.92 14.31
C THR A 155 2.07 -11.40 15.74
N HIS A 156 1.60 -10.17 15.93
CA HIS A 156 1.40 -9.57 17.26
C HIS A 156 0.13 -10.07 17.96
N PHE A 157 -0.83 -10.69 17.25
CA PHE A 157 -2.07 -11.27 17.76
C PHE A 157 -2.94 -10.31 18.59
N LEU A 158 -2.92 -9.04 18.22
CA LEU A 158 -3.76 -8.00 18.82
C LEU A 158 -4.78 -7.50 17.82
N ASN A 159 -6.01 -7.31 18.29
CA ASN A 159 -7.03 -6.59 17.56
C ASN A 159 -7.05 -5.13 18.03
N ASP A 160 -6.74 -4.19 17.15
CA ASP A 160 -6.85 -2.76 17.40
C ASP A 160 -7.73 -2.11 16.35
N ASN A 161 -9.00 -1.95 16.70
CA ASN A 161 -9.92 -1.18 15.89
C ASN A 161 -9.82 0.33 16.17
N ALA A 162 -9.39 0.76 17.36
CA ALA A 162 -9.39 2.16 17.77
C ALA A 162 -8.36 2.99 16.98
N VAL A 163 -7.08 2.56 16.98
CA VAL A 163 -6.03 3.23 16.19
C VAL A 163 -6.35 3.13 14.70
N VAL A 164 -6.69 1.94 14.21
CA VAL A 164 -6.94 1.71 12.78
C VAL A 164 -8.14 2.51 12.29
N GLN A 165 -9.24 2.56 13.05
CA GLN A 165 -10.43 3.33 12.67
C GLN A 165 -10.13 4.82 12.56
N SER A 166 -9.38 5.37 13.52
CA SER A 166 -8.97 6.77 13.45
C SER A 166 -7.95 7.02 12.35
N ALA A 167 -6.89 6.21 12.29
CA ALA A 167 -5.78 6.41 11.36
C ALA A 167 -6.15 6.24 9.90
N ALA A 168 -7.05 5.28 9.59
CA ALA A 168 -7.36 4.91 8.22
C ALA A 168 -8.72 5.41 7.71
N PHE A 169 -9.64 5.78 8.59
CA PHE A 169 -11.01 6.09 8.17
C PHE A 169 -11.51 7.44 8.70
N THR A 170 -11.65 7.58 10.01
CA THR A 170 -12.36 8.74 10.56
C THR A 170 -11.48 9.96 10.82
N GLY A 171 -10.22 9.78 11.18
CA GLY A 171 -9.40 10.90 11.68
C GLY A 171 -9.99 11.57 12.93
N ALA A 172 -10.91 10.89 13.62
CA ALA A 172 -11.64 11.47 14.76
C ALA A 172 -10.72 11.73 15.97
N ILE A 173 -9.64 10.98 16.09
CA ILE A 173 -8.62 11.17 17.12
C ILE A 173 -7.31 11.54 16.45
N PRO A 174 -6.72 12.71 16.78
CA PRO A 174 -5.45 13.16 16.20
C PRO A 174 -4.31 12.16 16.40
N GLU A 175 -3.41 12.09 15.43
CA GLU A 175 -2.27 11.15 15.40
C GLU A 175 -1.42 11.19 16.68
N ALA A 176 -1.17 12.38 17.22
CA ALA A 176 -0.44 12.57 18.48
C ALA A 176 -1.09 11.85 19.70
N ARG A 177 -2.36 11.48 19.60
CA ARG A 177 -3.08 10.75 20.66
C ARG A 177 -3.18 9.25 20.40
N TRP A 178 -2.73 8.72 19.28
CA TRP A 178 -2.79 7.28 18.98
C TRP A 178 -2.08 6.40 20.01
N PRO A 179 -0.93 6.80 20.61
CA PRO A 179 -0.33 6.02 21.69
C PRO A 179 -1.29 5.75 22.87
N GLN A 180 -2.23 6.67 23.13
CA GLN A 180 -3.23 6.51 24.20
C GLN A 180 -4.34 5.51 23.80
N LEU A 181 -4.53 5.24 22.50
CA LEU A 181 -5.51 4.27 21.99
C LEU A 181 -5.02 2.83 22.07
N ILE A 182 -3.70 2.61 22.21
CA ILE A 182 -3.10 1.26 22.26
C ILE A 182 -3.65 0.44 23.43
N ARG A 183 -4.09 1.09 24.52
CA ARG A 183 -4.76 0.43 25.64
C ARG A 183 -6.06 -0.31 25.28
N TYR A 184 -6.61 -0.07 24.09
CA TYR A 184 -7.78 -0.77 23.57
C TYR A 184 -7.42 -1.93 22.62
N ALA A 185 -6.14 -2.15 22.35
CA ALA A 185 -5.65 -3.25 21.54
C ALA A 185 -5.66 -4.56 22.34
N VAL A 186 -6.72 -5.34 22.21
CA VAL A 186 -6.93 -6.57 22.98
C VAL A 186 -6.38 -7.80 22.23
N PRO A 187 -5.95 -8.86 22.96
CA PRO A 187 -5.58 -10.13 22.33
C PRO A 187 -6.70 -10.70 21.48
N THR A 188 -6.36 -11.25 20.30
CA THR A 188 -7.33 -11.88 19.38
C THR A 188 -7.87 -13.21 19.88
N GLY A 189 -7.24 -13.80 20.90
CA GLY A 189 -7.59 -15.16 21.39
C GLY A 189 -7.17 -16.29 20.45
N THR A 190 -6.47 -15.99 19.37
CA THR A 190 -5.96 -16.93 18.38
C THR A 190 -4.49 -16.65 18.09
N ASN A 191 -3.75 -17.67 17.66
CA ASN A 191 -2.38 -17.56 17.19
C ASN A 191 -2.30 -17.51 15.65
N ASP A 192 -3.43 -17.30 14.98
CA ASP A 192 -3.46 -17.15 13.53
C ASP A 192 -2.90 -15.78 13.12
N LEU A 193 -2.27 -15.73 11.95
CA LEU A 193 -1.80 -14.51 11.33
C LEU A 193 -2.99 -13.58 11.04
N VAL A 194 -3.03 -12.44 11.72
CA VAL A 194 -4.09 -11.44 11.52
C VAL A 194 -3.51 -10.24 10.77
N TYR A 195 -3.75 -10.22 9.46
CA TYR A 195 -3.37 -9.08 8.62
C TYR A 195 -4.10 -7.81 9.06
N GLY A 196 -3.35 -6.72 9.27
CA GLY A 196 -3.92 -5.43 9.69
C GLY A 196 -3.03 -4.23 9.41
N ASN A 197 -3.53 -3.08 9.78
CA ASN A 197 -2.81 -1.81 9.65
C ASN A 197 -2.06 -1.45 10.94
N PHE A 198 -2.45 -2.01 12.07
CA PHE A 198 -1.96 -1.65 13.39
C PHE A 198 -0.44 -1.73 13.50
N GLY A 199 0.18 -2.83 13.04
CA GLY A 199 1.62 -3.01 13.12
C GLY A 199 2.42 -1.91 12.44
N TYR A 200 1.92 -1.37 11.32
CA TYR A 200 2.58 -0.28 10.61
C TYR A 200 2.28 1.10 11.21
N ASN A 201 1.14 1.26 11.89
CA ASN A 201 0.91 2.45 12.72
C ASN A 201 1.87 2.46 13.94
N ILE A 202 2.09 1.32 14.58
CA ILE A 202 3.13 1.16 15.61
C ILE A 202 4.52 1.47 15.05
N ALA A 203 4.87 0.97 13.88
CA ALA A 203 6.14 1.26 13.22
C ALA A 203 6.34 2.78 13.00
N ALA A 204 5.30 3.50 12.59
CA ALA A 204 5.34 4.97 12.48
C ALA A 204 5.57 5.65 13.81
N MET A 205 4.89 5.22 14.89
CA MET A 205 5.11 5.77 16.23
C MET A 205 6.55 5.52 16.72
N VAL A 206 7.15 4.37 16.37
CA VAL A 206 8.58 4.10 16.66
C VAL A 206 9.47 5.05 15.86
N ILE A 207 9.18 5.29 14.57
CA ILE A 207 9.91 6.28 13.77
C ILE A 207 9.77 7.67 14.39
N ASP A 208 8.56 8.11 14.76
CA ASP A 208 8.31 9.42 15.38
C ASP A 208 9.14 9.64 16.65
N ARG A 209 9.29 8.57 17.46
CA ARG A 209 10.12 8.62 18.66
C ARG A 209 11.62 8.75 18.35
N LEU A 210 12.10 8.06 17.33
CA LEU A 210 13.51 8.06 16.93
C LEU A 210 13.88 9.26 16.06
N ARG A 211 12.90 9.89 15.42
CA ARG A 211 13.06 10.97 14.44
C ARG A 211 12.09 12.11 14.76
N PRO A 212 12.54 13.18 15.44
CA PRO A 212 11.68 14.28 15.87
C PRO A 212 10.93 15.00 14.73
N GLU A 213 11.44 14.90 13.50
CA GLU A 213 10.78 15.41 12.30
C GLU A 213 9.50 14.65 11.94
N GLY A 214 9.30 13.46 12.51
CA GLY A 214 8.17 12.58 12.30
C GLY A 214 8.31 11.66 11.08
N TRP A 215 7.55 10.56 11.08
CA TRP A 215 7.68 9.48 10.09
C TRP A 215 7.49 9.96 8.63
N ARG A 216 6.60 10.94 8.40
CA ARG A 216 6.36 11.46 7.05
C ARG A 216 7.59 12.16 6.49
N ARG A 217 8.16 13.10 7.25
CA ARG A 217 9.38 13.81 6.83
C ARG A 217 10.59 12.89 6.77
N PHE A 218 10.65 11.92 7.67
CA PHE A 218 11.67 10.89 7.60
C PHE A 218 11.59 10.09 6.31
N LEU A 219 10.40 9.61 5.91
CA LEU A 219 10.25 8.92 4.63
C LEU A 219 10.56 9.83 3.43
N ASP A 220 10.14 11.09 3.47
CA ASP A 220 10.47 12.06 2.42
C ASP A 220 11.98 12.23 2.23
N SER A 221 12.73 12.44 3.32
CA SER A 221 14.17 12.71 3.29
C SER A 221 15.02 11.46 3.14
N ALA A 222 14.66 10.35 3.80
CA ALA A 222 15.46 9.15 3.85
C ALA A 222 15.09 8.11 2.78
N VAL A 223 13.87 8.16 2.21
CA VAL A 223 13.39 7.18 1.23
C VAL A 223 13.06 7.85 -0.10
N TYR A 224 12.11 8.80 -0.15
CA TYR A 224 11.60 9.31 -1.42
C TYR A 224 12.62 10.18 -2.15
N THR A 225 13.27 11.11 -1.46
CA THR A 225 14.26 12.00 -2.08
C THR A 225 15.47 11.23 -2.64
N PRO A 226 16.14 10.32 -1.90
CA PRO A 226 17.24 9.54 -2.45
C PRO A 226 16.81 8.61 -3.60
N ALA A 227 15.62 8.03 -3.53
CA ALA A 227 15.05 7.19 -4.57
C ALA A 227 14.62 7.99 -5.82
N GLY A 228 14.53 9.33 -5.73
CA GLY A 228 14.01 10.18 -6.81
C GLY A 228 12.51 10.01 -7.05
N LEU A 229 11.75 9.64 -6.02
CA LEU A 229 10.29 9.53 -6.07
C LEU A 229 9.68 10.92 -5.83
N ARG A 230 9.45 11.64 -6.91
CA ARG A 230 9.06 13.06 -6.86
C ARG A 230 7.55 13.28 -6.74
N GLU A 231 6.77 12.25 -7.01
CA GLU A 231 5.31 12.28 -7.02
C GLU A 231 4.73 11.13 -6.17
N THR A 232 5.40 10.85 -5.04
CA THR A 232 4.94 9.94 -3.98
C THR A 232 4.68 10.76 -2.73
N TYR A 233 3.46 10.69 -2.18
CA TYR A 233 2.99 11.60 -1.15
C TYR A 233 2.32 10.85 0.00
N THR A 234 2.52 11.36 1.22
CA THR A 234 1.89 10.92 2.46
C THR A 234 0.82 11.89 2.98
N ARG A 235 0.50 12.93 2.20
CA ARG A 235 -0.51 13.95 2.47
C ARG A 235 -1.21 14.36 1.20
N LEU A 236 -2.40 14.95 1.35
CA LEU A 236 -3.20 15.49 0.25
C LEU A 236 -3.06 17.00 0.14
N SER A 237 -2.72 17.67 1.25
CA SER A 237 -2.56 19.12 1.29
C SER A 237 -1.49 19.58 0.30
N GLY A 238 -1.83 20.57 -0.50
CA GLY A 238 -0.96 21.10 -1.56
C GLY A 238 -1.01 20.35 -2.89
N LEU A 239 -1.79 19.27 -3.01
CA LEU A 239 -1.95 18.53 -4.26
C LEU A 239 -3.17 19.00 -5.05
N ASP A 240 -3.07 18.94 -6.39
CA ASP A 240 -4.24 19.01 -7.25
C ASP A 240 -5.03 17.70 -7.15
N LEU A 241 -6.14 17.73 -6.39
CA LEU A 241 -6.96 16.55 -6.11
C LEU A 241 -7.63 15.98 -7.36
N ARG A 242 -7.71 16.73 -8.47
CA ARG A 242 -8.23 16.22 -9.75
C ARG A 242 -7.29 15.18 -10.37
N ARG A 243 -6.03 15.14 -9.95
CA ARG A 243 -5.07 14.13 -10.38
C ARG A 243 -5.28 12.76 -9.72
N ILE A 244 -6.10 12.68 -8.66
CA ILE A 244 -6.30 11.45 -7.92
C ILE A 244 -7.29 10.55 -8.66
N ALA A 245 -6.91 9.30 -8.91
CA ALA A 245 -7.83 8.26 -9.37
C ALA A 245 -8.82 7.94 -8.25
N LYS A 246 -10.09 8.33 -8.45
CA LYS A 246 -11.16 8.11 -7.47
C LYS A 246 -11.67 6.67 -7.50
N PRO A 247 -12.21 6.15 -6.39
CA PRO A 247 -12.91 4.87 -6.39
C PRO A 247 -14.24 4.98 -7.15
N HIS A 248 -14.74 3.85 -7.67
CA HIS A 248 -15.99 3.78 -8.40
C HIS A 248 -16.82 2.58 -7.95
N ARG A 249 -18.11 2.64 -8.21
CA ARG A 249 -19.02 1.49 -8.14
C ARG A 249 -19.59 1.19 -9.54
N LEU A 250 -20.04 -0.05 -9.73
CA LEU A 250 -20.77 -0.40 -10.95
C LEU A 250 -22.09 0.40 -11.01
N ASP A 251 -22.38 0.97 -12.14
CA ASP A 251 -23.70 1.50 -12.42
C ASP A 251 -24.57 0.36 -12.99
N PRO A 252 -25.75 0.09 -12.39
CA PRO A 252 -26.65 -0.94 -12.90
C PRO A 252 -27.07 -0.72 -14.35
N ALA A 253 -27.19 0.53 -14.79
CA ALA A 253 -27.55 0.89 -16.17
C ALA A 253 -26.41 0.75 -17.18
N GLY A 254 -25.18 0.57 -16.68
CA GLY A 254 -23.96 0.46 -17.49
C GLY A 254 -22.89 1.47 -17.06
N GLY A 255 -21.62 1.14 -17.30
CA GLY A 255 -20.50 1.99 -16.88
C GLY A 255 -20.27 2.01 -15.38
N PHE A 256 -19.90 3.19 -14.85
CA PHE A 256 -19.46 3.36 -13.46
C PHE A 256 -19.93 4.71 -12.89
N THR A 257 -20.21 4.72 -11.59
CA THR A 257 -20.45 5.94 -10.81
C THR A 257 -19.23 6.19 -9.93
N THR A 258 -18.67 7.40 -9.98
CA THR A 258 -17.57 7.81 -9.12
C THR A 258 -18.05 7.90 -7.66
N LEU A 259 -17.24 7.35 -6.75
CA LEU A 259 -17.42 7.51 -5.30
C LEU A 259 -16.54 8.64 -4.80
N GLU A 260 -16.95 9.24 -3.66
CA GLU A 260 -16.11 10.24 -3.00
C GLU A 260 -14.79 9.60 -2.54
N PHE A 261 -13.69 10.32 -2.73
CA PHE A 261 -12.41 9.96 -2.15
C PHE A 261 -12.32 10.56 -0.74
N GLU A 262 -12.77 9.79 0.24
CA GLU A 262 -12.98 10.25 1.61
C GLU A 262 -11.69 10.53 2.40
N LYS A 263 -10.51 10.27 1.81
CA LYS A 263 -9.24 10.52 2.50
C LYS A 263 -8.98 12.02 2.69
N ARG A 264 -8.40 12.33 3.84
CA ARG A 264 -7.86 13.65 4.21
C ARG A 264 -6.49 13.43 4.86
N ASP A 265 -5.71 14.46 5.09
CA ASP A 265 -4.37 14.32 5.70
C ASP A 265 -4.39 13.52 7.00
N ALA A 266 -5.43 13.70 7.82
CA ALA A 266 -5.62 12.98 9.08
C ALA A 266 -5.77 11.45 8.91
N THR A 267 -6.13 10.98 7.71
CA THR A 267 -6.34 9.56 7.41
C THR A 267 -5.32 8.97 6.43
N MET A 268 -4.32 9.78 6.05
CA MET A 268 -3.17 9.33 5.26
C MET A 268 -2.11 8.73 6.20
N ASN A 269 -2.30 7.46 6.55
CA ASN A 269 -1.49 6.75 7.55
C ASN A 269 -0.36 5.93 6.92
N SER A 270 0.60 5.55 7.74
CA SER A 270 1.81 4.79 7.34
C SER A 270 1.53 3.38 6.81
N ALA A 271 0.38 2.79 7.17
CA ALA A 271 0.01 1.45 6.75
C ALA A 271 -0.67 1.40 5.37
N GLY A 272 -1.19 2.53 4.88
CA GLY A 272 -2.01 2.50 3.66
C GLY A 272 -2.34 3.87 3.07
N GLY A 273 -1.75 4.95 3.58
CA GLY A 273 -2.12 6.31 3.22
C GLY A 273 -1.16 7.00 2.26
N HIS A 274 -0.66 6.30 1.24
CA HIS A 274 0.21 6.95 0.25
C HIS A 274 -0.47 7.09 -1.11
N LEU A 275 -0.09 8.15 -1.82
CA LEU A 275 -0.36 8.36 -3.23
C LEU A 275 0.96 8.25 -4.01
N SER A 276 0.90 7.67 -5.22
CA SER A 276 2.08 7.61 -6.07
C SER A 276 1.68 7.57 -7.55
N THR A 277 2.60 7.92 -8.44
CA THR A 277 2.46 7.71 -9.87
C THR A 277 3.03 6.35 -10.29
N LEU A 278 2.65 5.88 -11.48
CA LEU A 278 3.24 4.66 -12.06
C LEU A 278 4.76 4.80 -12.25
N ARG A 279 5.24 5.98 -12.60
CA ARG A 279 6.67 6.27 -12.78
C ARG A 279 7.45 6.07 -11.49
N ASP A 280 6.96 6.63 -10.39
CA ASP A 280 7.61 6.49 -9.09
C ASP A 280 7.56 5.05 -8.59
N LEU A 281 6.44 4.35 -8.77
CA LEU A 281 6.33 2.95 -8.40
C LEU A 281 7.24 2.04 -9.25
N ALA A 282 7.41 2.33 -10.54
CA ALA A 282 8.37 1.62 -11.39
C ALA A 282 9.81 1.83 -10.90
N ARG A 283 10.18 3.09 -10.56
CA ARG A 283 11.50 3.37 -9.95
C ARG A 283 11.68 2.62 -8.64
N TRP A 284 10.66 2.62 -7.77
CA TRP A 284 10.68 1.87 -6.52
C TRP A 284 10.89 0.37 -6.76
N THR A 285 10.19 -0.19 -7.74
CA THR A 285 10.33 -1.60 -8.13
C THR A 285 11.75 -1.92 -8.59
N ILE A 286 12.37 -1.07 -9.42
CA ILE A 286 13.76 -1.23 -9.87
C ILE A 286 14.71 -1.21 -8.67
N ILE A 287 14.59 -0.23 -7.79
CA ILE A 287 15.45 -0.07 -6.60
C ILE A 287 15.38 -1.32 -5.71
N GLN A 288 14.17 -1.84 -5.48
CA GLN A 288 13.97 -3.02 -4.65
C GLN A 288 14.49 -4.31 -5.33
N MET A 289 14.35 -4.40 -6.64
CA MET A 289 14.81 -5.54 -7.43
C MET A 289 16.34 -5.56 -7.59
N ASP A 290 16.98 -4.38 -7.71
CA ASP A 290 18.41 -4.21 -7.96
C ASP A 290 19.20 -3.86 -6.68
N SER A 291 18.74 -4.37 -5.52
CA SER A 291 19.46 -4.23 -4.24
C SER A 291 19.84 -2.77 -3.91
N GLY A 292 18.90 -1.83 -4.10
CA GLY A 292 19.09 -0.41 -3.81
C GLY A 292 19.75 0.39 -4.94
N ARG A 293 19.90 -0.19 -6.13
CA ARG A 293 20.57 0.46 -7.27
C ARG A 293 19.55 1.01 -8.25
N ILE A 294 19.80 2.23 -8.75
CA ILE A 294 19.08 2.85 -9.87
C ILE A 294 19.99 3.90 -10.54
N ASP A 295 19.77 4.13 -11.84
CA ASP A 295 20.54 5.10 -12.63
C ASP A 295 22.06 4.89 -12.50
N GLY A 296 22.50 3.62 -12.46
CA GLY A 296 23.92 3.24 -12.38
C GLY A 296 24.56 3.35 -11.00
N ARG A 297 23.86 3.82 -9.97
CA ARG A 297 24.39 4.02 -8.61
C ARG A 297 23.54 3.38 -7.53
N HIS A 298 24.15 3.02 -6.40
CA HIS A 298 23.41 2.67 -5.20
C HIS A 298 22.87 3.94 -4.54
N VAL A 299 21.55 4.01 -4.40
CA VAL A 299 20.85 5.05 -3.61
C VAL A 299 20.55 4.55 -2.20
N PHE A 300 20.50 3.22 -2.04
CA PHE A 300 20.43 2.54 -0.75
C PHE A 300 21.45 1.40 -0.70
N SER A 301 21.81 1.00 0.51
CA SER A 301 22.69 -0.15 0.68
C SER A 301 21.96 -1.46 0.35
N PRO A 302 22.67 -2.46 -0.23
CA PRO A 302 22.10 -3.79 -0.45
C PRO A 302 21.56 -4.44 0.83
N GLU A 303 22.21 -4.17 1.96
CA GLU A 303 21.86 -4.72 3.28
C GLU A 303 20.49 -4.19 3.74
N ALA A 304 20.17 -2.90 3.50
CA ALA A 304 18.88 -2.33 3.84
C ALA A 304 17.75 -2.98 3.03
N VAL A 305 17.96 -3.20 1.73
CA VAL A 305 17.01 -3.90 0.86
C VAL A 305 16.84 -5.35 1.30
N ALA A 306 17.96 -6.07 1.51
CA ALA A 306 17.93 -7.46 1.97
C ALA A 306 17.22 -7.60 3.33
N LEU A 307 17.42 -6.65 4.24
CA LEU A 307 16.73 -6.63 5.54
C LEU A 307 15.23 -6.43 5.37
N SER A 308 14.81 -5.54 4.46
CA SER A 308 13.38 -5.32 4.19
C SER A 308 12.69 -6.53 3.56
N HIS A 309 13.42 -7.33 2.78
CA HIS A 309 12.90 -8.55 2.12
C HIS A 309 13.09 -9.82 2.97
N ARG A 310 13.78 -9.74 4.12
CA ARG A 310 14.02 -10.90 4.97
C ARG A 310 12.71 -11.41 5.54
N LEU A 311 12.38 -12.67 5.26
CA LEU A 311 11.19 -13.33 5.78
C LEU A 311 11.21 -13.32 7.32
N ILE A 312 10.16 -12.75 7.92
CA ILE A 312 9.98 -12.66 9.38
C ILE A 312 9.05 -13.76 9.87
N ALA A 313 7.91 -13.94 9.20
CA ALA A 313 6.91 -14.95 9.58
C ALA A 313 6.38 -15.67 8.35
N ARG A 314 6.14 -16.99 8.48
CA ARG A 314 5.61 -17.84 7.42
C ARG A 314 4.09 -18.00 7.55
N HIS A 315 3.42 -18.09 6.41
CA HIS A 315 2.05 -18.57 6.32
C HIS A 315 1.98 -20.10 6.47
N THR A 316 0.79 -20.61 6.76
CA THR A 316 0.52 -22.03 6.51
C THR A 316 0.56 -22.32 5.00
N VAL A 317 0.77 -23.59 4.62
CA VAL A 317 0.82 -23.98 3.21
C VAL A 317 -0.51 -23.66 2.49
N GLU A 318 -1.63 -23.87 3.16
CA GLU A 318 -2.96 -23.57 2.63
C GLU A 318 -3.15 -22.06 2.43
N ALA A 319 -2.71 -21.25 3.39
CA ALA A 319 -2.79 -19.80 3.30
C ALA A 319 -1.90 -19.26 2.18
N SER A 320 -0.70 -19.83 1.97
CA SER A 320 0.24 -19.37 0.94
C SER A 320 -0.32 -19.54 -0.47
N LYS A 321 -1.11 -20.61 -0.72
CA LYS A 321 -1.67 -20.95 -2.04
C LYS A 321 -2.97 -20.25 -2.39
N ARG A 322 -3.58 -19.50 -1.47
CA ARG A 322 -4.87 -18.81 -1.71
C ARG A 322 -4.86 -17.83 -2.89
N PHE A 323 -3.70 -17.33 -3.25
CA PHE A 323 -3.52 -16.28 -4.24
C PHE A 323 -2.92 -16.79 -5.55
N GLY A 324 -2.84 -18.13 -5.71
CA GLY A 324 -2.20 -18.73 -6.89
C GLY A 324 -2.67 -18.09 -8.20
N PRO A 325 -1.78 -17.86 -9.15
CA PRO A 325 -0.41 -18.37 -9.22
C PRO A 325 0.65 -17.54 -8.44
N PHE A 326 0.24 -16.53 -7.67
CA PHE A 326 1.08 -15.70 -6.82
C PHE A 326 1.10 -16.26 -5.39
N ASP A 327 1.87 -17.32 -5.17
CA ASP A 327 1.98 -17.92 -3.84
C ASP A 327 2.67 -16.96 -2.88
N ARG A 328 2.11 -16.79 -1.67
CA ARG A 328 2.66 -15.93 -0.62
C ARG A 328 3.10 -16.81 0.55
N GLU A 329 4.40 -16.98 0.71
CA GLU A 329 4.97 -17.84 1.75
C GLU A 329 4.99 -17.19 3.13
N GLY A 330 5.01 -15.86 3.19
CA GLY A 330 5.00 -15.13 4.44
C GLY A 330 5.29 -13.65 4.34
N TRP A 331 5.52 -13.06 5.49
CA TRP A 331 5.69 -11.63 5.68
C TRP A 331 7.13 -11.22 5.96
N ALA A 332 7.57 -10.15 5.31
CA ALA A 332 8.76 -9.38 5.60
C ALA A 332 8.41 -7.96 6.04
N ALA A 333 9.39 -7.06 6.17
CA ALA A 333 9.14 -5.67 6.54
C ALA A 333 8.52 -4.88 5.37
N GLY A 334 7.21 -4.93 5.27
CA GLY A 334 6.44 -4.24 4.25
C GLY A 334 6.19 -5.04 2.97
N TRP A 335 6.67 -6.27 2.89
CA TRP A 335 6.59 -7.10 1.70
C TRP A 335 5.97 -8.47 1.99
N ASP A 336 5.29 -9.02 1.00
CA ASP A 336 4.96 -10.43 0.90
C ASP A 336 6.12 -11.12 0.17
N ILE A 337 6.64 -12.19 0.77
CA ILE A 337 7.66 -13.06 0.17
C ILE A 337 6.98 -14.34 -0.28
N GLY A 338 7.29 -14.79 -1.49
CA GLY A 338 6.66 -15.98 -2.05
C GLY A 338 7.21 -16.35 -3.40
N SER A 339 6.36 -16.89 -4.25
CA SER A 339 6.75 -17.30 -5.60
C SER A 339 5.64 -17.09 -6.63
N TYR A 340 6.05 -16.88 -7.87
CA TYR A 340 5.20 -16.95 -9.04
C TYR A 340 5.56 -18.21 -9.83
N ARG A 341 4.68 -19.22 -9.82
CA ARG A 341 4.93 -20.52 -10.47
C ARG A 341 6.29 -21.14 -10.09
N GLY A 342 6.67 -21.01 -8.82
CA GLY A 342 7.95 -21.52 -8.28
C GLY A 342 9.15 -20.58 -8.45
N GLU A 343 9.05 -19.48 -9.21
CA GLU A 343 10.08 -18.44 -9.28
C GLU A 343 9.97 -17.50 -8.07
N PRO A 344 11.06 -17.25 -7.31
CA PRO A 344 11.01 -16.36 -6.14
C PRO A 344 10.47 -14.98 -6.47
N MET A 345 9.53 -14.52 -5.66
CA MET A 345 8.80 -13.27 -5.83
C MET A 345 8.81 -12.44 -4.56
N VAL A 346 8.99 -11.13 -4.73
CA VAL A 346 8.70 -10.11 -3.72
C VAL A 346 7.52 -9.29 -4.22
N SER A 347 6.51 -9.11 -3.37
CA SER A 347 5.28 -8.43 -3.79
C SER A 347 4.65 -7.60 -2.68
N ARG A 348 3.82 -6.64 -3.08
CA ARG A 348 2.94 -5.93 -2.17
C ARG A 348 1.68 -5.48 -2.88
N PHE A 349 0.54 -5.83 -2.31
CA PHE A 349 -0.77 -5.52 -2.84
C PHE A 349 -1.50 -4.52 -1.94
N GLY A 350 -2.35 -3.71 -2.56
CA GLY A 350 -3.13 -2.72 -1.84
C GLY A 350 -4.59 -2.72 -2.28
N GLY A 351 -5.49 -2.40 -1.34
CA GLY A 351 -6.92 -2.24 -1.61
C GLY A 351 -7.56 -1.22 -0.67
N TYR A 352 -8.40 -0.36 -1.23
CA TYR A 352 -9.24 0.59 -0.50
C TYR A 352 -10.49 0.87 -1.33
N SER A 353 -11.66 0.62 -0.78
CA SER A 353 -12.89 0.70 -1.58
C SER A 353 -12.76 -0.13 -2.85
N SER A 354 -12.95 0.45 -4.02
CA SER A 354 -12.74 -0.22 -5.32
C SER A 354 -11.35 -0.02 -5.92
N ILE A 355 -10.47 0.72 -5.25
CA ILE A 355 -9.08 0.92 -5.72
C ILE A 355 -8.27 -0.36 -5.43
N ARG A 356 -7.44 -0.74 -6.40
CA ARG A 356 -6.51 -1.87 -6.30
C ARG A 356 -5.12 -1.45 -6.75
N SER A 357 -4.12 -1.91 -6.01
CA SER A 357 -2.70 -1.71 -6.30
C SER A 357 -2.01 -3.07 -6.27
N HIS A 358 -1.31 -3.38 -7.32
CA HIS A 358 -0.44 -4.55 -7.46
C HIS A 358 0.97 -4.06 -7.73
N LEU A 359 1.91 -4.48 -6.92
CA LEU A 359 3.34 -4.34 -7.14
C LEU A 359 3.98 -5.69 -6.87
N SER A 360 4.63 -6.25 -7.87
CA SER A 360 5.38 -7.51 -7.72
C SER A 360 6.62 -7.51 -8.60
N MET A 361 7.60 -8.31 -8.22
CA MET A 361 8.85 -8.47 -8.96
C MET A 361 9.42 -9.87 -8.77
N LEU A 362 10.08 -10.35 -9.81
CA LEU A 362 10.86 -11.59 -9.84
C LEU A 362 12.35 -11.22 -9.94
N PRO A 363 13.06 -11.05 -8.80
CA PRO A 363 14.41 -10.49 -8.80
C PRO A 363 15.42 -11.29 -9.62
N ARG A 364 15.31 -12.63 -9.60
CA ARG A 364 16.21 -13.51 -10.39
C ARG A 364 16.00 -13.36 -11.89
N ARG A 365 14.79 -13.06 -12.32
CA ARG A 365 14.42 -12.83 -13.72
C ARG A 365 14.52 -11.37 -14.14
N ARG A 366 14.77 -10.48 -13.19
CA ARG A 366 14.94 -9.04 -13.38
C ARG A 366 13.73 -8.38 -14.06
N ILE A 367 12.51 -8.86 -13.73
CA ILE A 367 11.25 -8.29 -14.21
C ILE A 367 10.35 -7.93 -13.02
N GLY A 368 9.63 -6.82 -13.14
CA GLY A 368 8.64 -6.37 -12.17
C GLY A 368 7.46 -5.68 -12.83
N VAL A 369 6.31 -5.74 -12.18
CA VAL A 369 5.06 -5.15 -12.66
C VAL A 369 4.41 -4.33 -11.57
N VAL A 370 3.96 -3.15 -11.95
CA VAL A 370 3.05 -2.30 -11.19
C VAL A 370 1.75 -2.22 -11.97
N ALA A 371 0.62 -2.52 -11.33
CA ALA A 371 -0.70 -2.33 -11.93
C ALA A 371 -1.66 -1.67 -10.95
N GLN A 372 -2.44 -0.70 -11.42
CA GLN A 372 -3.36 0.11 -10.64
C GLN A 372 -4.74 0.09 -11.29
N ALA A 373 -5.80 0.01 -10.48
CA ALA A 373 -7.16 0.06 -10.98
C ALA A 373 -8.07 0.78 -9.97
N ASN A 374 -9.15 1.41 -10.44
CA ASN A 374 -10.09 2.16 -9.61
C ASN A 374 -11.55 1.67 -9.70
N GLY A 375 -11.75 0.46 -10.21
CA GLY A 375 -13.06 -0.17 -10.36
C GLY A 375 -13.27 -1.39 -9.48
N PRO A 376 -14.53 -1.71 -9.13
CA PRO A 376 -14.86 -2.88 -8.33
C PRO A 376 -14.52 -4.17 -9.06
N GLY A 377 -13.88 -5.12 -8.38
CA GLY A 377 -13.48 -6.42 -8.95
C GLY A 377 -12.21 -6.38 -9.81
N ALA A 378 -11.62 -5.20 -10.06
CA ALA A 378 -10.46 -5.04 -10.95
C ALA A 378 -9.14 -5.65 -10.39
N GLY A 379 -9.12 -6.14 -9.14
CA GLY A 379 -7.94 -6.83 -8.60
C GLY A 379 -7.53 -8.07 -9.42
N GLY A 380 -8.50 -8.80 -9.97
CA GLY A 380 -8.19 -9.90 -10.90
C GLY A 380 -7.49 -9.43 -12.17
N ALA A 381 -7.85 -8.25 -12.71
CA ALA A 381 -7.21 -7.69 -13.89
C ALA A 381 -5.75 -7.27 -13.63
N THR A 382 -5.46 -6.67 -12.46
CA THR A 382 -4.07 -6.34 -12.10
C THR A 382 -3.18 -7.57 -12.05
N ASP A 383 -3.71 -8.68 -11.51
CA ASP A 383 -2.99 -9.95 -11.41
C ASP A 383 -2.82 -10.63 -12.78
N ILE A 384 -3.84 -10.55 -13.66
CA ILE A 384 -3.77 -11.12 -15.01
C ILE A 384 -2.69 -10.41 -15.84
N VAL A 385 -2.62 -9.07 -15.77
CA VAL A 385 -1.62 -8.30 -16.50
C VAL A 385 -0.21 -8.59 -16.00
N ALA A 386 -0.02 -8.71 -14.68
CA ALA A 386 1.27 -9.09 -14.12
C ALA A 386 1.69 -10.51 -14.54
N ALA A 387 0.75 -11.45 -14.50
CA ALA A 387 0.98 -12.83 -14.93
C ALA A 387 1.37 -12.90 -16.41
N LEU A 388 0.69 -12.13 -17.29
CA LEU A 388 1.03 -12.05 -18.71
C LEU A 388 2.48 -11.62 -18.91
N ALA A 389 2.90 -10.54 -18.25
CA ALA A 389 4.27 -10.04 -18.37
C ALA A 389 5.31 -11.10 -17.96
N TYR A 390 5.06 -11.80 -16.85
CA TYR A 390 5.95 -12.85 -16.36
C TYR A 390 5.96 -14.10 -17.23
N ASP A 391 4.80 -14.53 -17.70
CA ASP A 391 4.70 -15.72 -18.56
C ASP A 391 5.37 -15.46 -19.93
N LEU A 392 5.24 -14.26 -20.50
CA LEU A 392 5.92 -13.89 -21.75
C LEU A 392 7.44 -13.78 -21.57
N GLU A 393 7.90 -13.13 -20.50
CA GLU A 393 9.34 -13.04 -20.21
C GLU A 393 9.94 -14.43 -20.01
N ALA A 394 9.19 -15.36 -19.41
CA ALA A 394 9.59 -16.75 -19.23
C ALA A 394 9.47 -17.60 -20.51
N GLY A 395 9.00 -17.04 -21.64
CA GLY A 395 8.79 -17.77 -22.89
C GLY A 395 7.72 -18.86 -22.80
N ARG A 396 6.71 -18.68 -21.93
CA ARG A 396 5.65 -19.68 -21.75
C ARG A 396 4.74 -19.72 -22.97
N PRO A 397 4.41 -20.91 -23.48
CA PRO A 397 3.47 -21.02 -24.61
C PRO A 397 2.07 -20.55 -24.19
N ASN A 398 1.33 -20.00 -25.13
CA ASN A 398 -0.06 -19.55 -24.99
C ASN A 398 -0.27 -18.52 -23.85
N ALA A 399 0.76 -17.73 -23.50
CA ALA A 399 0.67 -16.74 -22.43
C ALA A 399 -0.39 -15.67 -22.72
N GLU A 400 -0.44 -15.14 -23.95
CA GLU A 400 -1.43 -14.14 -24.38
C GLU A 400 -2.83 -14.74 -24.37
N ASP A 401 -3.04 -15.92 -24.98
CA ASP A 401 -4.35 -16.58 -25.02
C ASP A 401 -4.89 -16.88 -23.62
N SER A 402 -4.02 -17.37 -22.73
CA SER A 402 -4.36 -17.63 -21.33
C SER A 402 -4.76 -16.35 -20.58
N ALA A 403 -4.06 -15.24 -20.81
CA ALA A 403 -4.37 -13.96 -20.19
C ALA A 403 -5.70 -13.39 -20.72
N HIS A 404 -5.92 -13.46 -22.04
CA HIS A 404 -7.18 -13.05 -22.65
C HIS A 404 -8.36 -13.88 -22.15
N ALA A 405 -8.25 -15.20 -22.11
CA ALA A 405 -9.31 -16.07 -21.58
C ALA A 405 -9.65 -15.77 -20.11
N ARG A 406 -8.64 -15.45 -19.30
CA ARG A 406 -8.87 -15.05 -17.89
C ARG A 406 -9.56 -13.69 -17.80
N LEU A 407 -9.22 -12.73 -18.68
CA LEU A 407 -9.91 -11.45 -18.74
C LEU A 407 -11.36 -11.64 -19.18
N ASP A 408 -11.61 -12.46 -20.22
CA ASP A 408 -12.96 -12.80 -20.69
C ASP A 408 -13.81 -13.39 -19.57
N ALA A 409 -13.23 -14.24 -18.72
CA ALA A 409 -13.90 -14.79 -17.54
C ALA A 409 -14.24 -13.71 -16.48
N LEU A 410 -13.48 -12.63 -16.38
CA LEU A 410 -13.85 -11.47 -15.53
C LEU A 410 -14.99 -10.68 -16.17
N VAL A 411 -14.91 -10.41 -17.48
CA VAL A 411 -15.95 -9.71 -18.23
C VAL A 411 -17.29 -10.45 -18.13
N ALA A 412 -17.28 -11.76 -18.28
CA ALA A 412 -18.49 -12.61 -18.17
C ALA A 412 -19.20 -12.51 -16.81
N ARG A 413 -18.51 -12.05 -15.76
CA ARG A 413 -19.10 -11.85 -14.40
C ARG A 413 -19.75 -10.47 -14.23
N LEU A 414 -19.50 -9.51 -15.12
CA LEU A 414 -20.00 -8.13 -14.98
C LEU A 414 -21.53 -8.04 -14.98
N PRO A 415 -22.28 -8.73 -15.86
CA PRO A 415 -23.74 -8.67 -15.83
C PRO A 415 -24.32 -9.11 -14.48
N ALA A 416 -23.84 -10.21 -13.93
CA ALA A 416 -24.26 -10.69 -12.62
C ALA A 416 -23.87 -9.73 -11.48
N ALA A 417 -22.70 -9.09 -11.57
CA ALA A 417 -22.29 -8.06 -10.59
C ALA A 417 -23.19 -6.82 -10.65
N ARG A 418 -23.56 -6.35 -11.86
CA ARG A 418 -24.51 -5.25 -12.05
C ARG A 418 -25.91 -5.59 -11.54
N ALA A 419 -26.37 -6.82 -11.80
CA ALA A 419 -27.66 -7.30 -11.29
C ALA A 419 -27.69 -7.31 -9.74
N ARG A 420 -26.60 -7.76 -9.10
CA ARG A 420 -26.49 -7.68 -7.63
C ARG A 420 -26.50 -6.25 -7.11
N GLN A 421 -25.81 -5.33 -7.80
CA GLN A 421 -25.83 -3.90 -7.44
C GLN A 421 -27.25 -3.33 -7.55
N ALA A 422 -27.96 -3.61 -8.67
CA ALA A 422 -29.34 -3.19 -8.88
C ALA A 422 -30.28 -3.73 -7.78
N ALA A 423 -30.14 -5.01 -7.43
CA ALA A 423 -30.93 -5.63 -6.36
C ALA A 423 -30.65 -4.97 -5.00
N SER A 424 -29.38 -4.72 -4.68
CA SER A 424 -28.98 -4.01 -3.45
C SER A 424 -29.58 -2.60 -3.39
N ASP A 425 -29.50 -1.85 -4.49
CA ASP A 425 -30.07 -0.50 -4.58
C ASP A 425 -31.61 -0.51 -4.47
N SER A 426 -32.28 -1.53 -5.03
CA SER A 426 -33.70 -1.72 -4.91
C SER A 426 -34.13 -2.03 -3.47
N LEU A 427 -33.44 -2.98 -2.83
CA LEU A 427 -33.66 -3.29 -1.41
C LEU A 427 -33.46 -2.06 -0.53
N ARG A 428 -32.43 -1.27 -0.79
CA ARG A 428 -32.14 -0.03 -0.07
C ARG A 428 -33.30 0.97 -0.20
N ARG A 429 -33.81 1.18 -1.41
CA ARG A 429 -34.97 2.05 -1.64
C ARG A 429 -36.24 1.52 -0.99
N ALA A 430 -36.43 0.21 -0.97
CA ALA A 430 -37.60 -0.42 -0.34
C ALA A 430 -37.60 -0.33 1.20
N ARG A 431 -36.46 -0.08 1.82
CA ARG A 431 -36.33 0.12 3.27
C ARG A 431 -36.91 1.46 3.78
N GLN A 432 -37.50 2.28 2.94
CA GLN A 432 -38.15 3.53 3.34
C GLN A 432 -39.39 3.25 4.21
N GLN A 433 -39.15 2.95 5.47
CA GLN A 433 -40.15 2.79 6.50
C GLN A 433 -40.15 4.06 7.37
N PRO A 434 -41.29 4.50 7.89
CA PRO A 434 -41.32 5.62 8.81
C PRO A 434 -40.51 5.28 10.07
N LEU A 435 -39.71 6.24 10.53
CA LEU A 435 -39.02 6.13 11.80
C LEU A 435 -40.05 5.99 12.94
N ARG A 436 -39.75 5.17 13.95
CA ARG A 436 -40.60 5.01 15.15
C ARG A 436 -40.55 6.22 16.07
N HIS A 437 -39.41 6.94 16.05
CA HIS A 437 -39.17 8.15 16.82
C HIS A 437 -39.11 9.36 15.88
N ARG A 438 -39.25 10.57 16.42
CA ARG A 438 -39.07 11.79 15.64
C ARG A 438 -37.64 11.88 15.15
N VAL A 439 -37.43 12.43 13.97
CA VAL A 439 -36.10 12.65 13.39
C VAL A 439 -35.13 13.33 14.36
N ALA A 440 -35.67 14.34 15.10
CA ALA A 440 -34.92 15.09 16.10
C ALA A 440 -34.40 14.21 17.26
N ASP A 441 -35.05 13.10 17.57
CA ASP A 441 -34.69 12.23 18.69
C ASP A 441 -33.44 11.37 18.38
N PHE A 442 -33.11 11.20 17.09
CA PHE A 442 -31.85 10.55 16.64
C PHE A 442 -30.68 11.53 16.61
N THR A 443 -30.92 12.85 16.50
CA THR A 443 -29.87 13.86 16.37
C THR A 443 -29.13 14.06 17.68
N GLY A 444 -27.84 14.47 17.58
CA GLY A 444 -26.99 14.76 18.73
C GLY A 444 -25.56 14.29 18.52
N SER A 445 -24.74 14.52 19.53
CA SER A 445 -23.36 14.05 19.59
C SER A 445 -23.27 12.82 20.49
N TYR A 446 -22.63 11.79 20.01
CA TYR A 446 -22.41 10.53 20.72
C TYR A 446 -20.91 10.24 20.82
N PHE A 447 -20.44 9.85 21.97
CA PHE A 447 -19.02 9.76 22.27
C PHE A 447 -18.62 8.39 22.77
N ASN A 448 -17.45 7.95 22.31
CA ASN A 448 -16.71 6.82 22.84
C ASN A 448 -15.24 7.22 22.99
N GLU A 449 -14.59 6.81 24.09
CA GLU A 449 -13.20 7.21 24.37
C GLU A 449 -12.19 6.69 23.32
N ALA A 450 -12.44 5.50 22.78
CA ALA A 450 -11.56 4.85 21.79
C ALA A 450 -11.79 5.36 20.37
N PHE A 451 -13.01 5.83 20.05
CA PHE A 451 -13.42 6.14 18.68
C PHE A 451 -13.81 7.61 18.47
N GLY A 452 -13.78 8.42 19.54
CA GLY A 452 -14.11 9.85 19.47
C GLY A 452 -15.62 10.12 19.40
N THR A 453 -15.99 11.21 18.74
CA THR A 453 -17.37 11.67 18.63
C THR A 453 -17.91 11.41 17.24
N ILE A 454 -19.08 10.78 17.16
CA ILE A 454 -19.95 10.78 15.99
C ILE A 454 -21.16 11.69 16.27
N ALA A 455 -21.51 12.54 15.32
CA ALA A 455 -22.66 13.43 15.41
C ALA A 455 -23.69 13.07 14.34
N PHE A 456 -24.95 13.04 14.72
CA PHE A 456 -26.08 12.95 13.80
C PHE A 456 -26.82 14.26 13.80
N SER A 457 -27.17 14.76 12.62
CA SER A 457 -27.90 16.02 12.41
C SER A 457 -29.04 15.83 11.42
N ALA A 458 -29.99 16.74 11.44
CA ALA A 458 -31.13 16.70 10.52
C ALA A 458 -31.36 18.05 9.85
N ARG A 459 -31.75 17.99 8.58
CA ARG A 459 -32.31 19.12 7.84
C ARG A 459 -33.69 18.72 7.29
N GLY A 460 -34.74 19.19 7.91
CA GLY A 460 -36.09 18.65 7.71
C GLY A 460 -36.12 17.17 8.13
N ASN A 461 -36.53 16.28 7.24
CA ASN A 461 -36.54 14.84 7.48
C ASN A 461 -35.25 14.11 7.02
N ALA A 462 -34.31 14.82 6.43
CA ALA A 462 -33.05 14.23 5.98
C ALA A 462 -32.02 14.17 7.12
N LEU A 463 -31.59 12.98 7.48
CA LEU A 463 -30.54 12.74 8.46
C LEU A 463 -29.16 12.69 7.77
N SER A 464 -28.16 13.17 8.47
CA SER A 464 -26.76 13.09 8.09
C SER A 464 -25.90 12.76 9.30
N TYR A 465 -24.71 12.21 9.06
CA TYR A 465 -23.73 11.96 10.10
C TYR A 465 -22.44 12.73 9.83
N ARG A 466 -21.66 12.93 10.89
CA ARG A 466 -20.25 13.34 10.83
C ARG A 466 -19.46 12.56 11.86
N TRP A 467 -18.39 11.92 11.40
CA TRP A 467 -17.45 11.19 12.27
C TRP A 467 -16.00 11.51 11.86
N GLY A 468 -15.40 12.47 12.55
CA GLY A 468 -14.10 13.01 12.17
C GLY A 468 -14.13 13.69 10.80
N VAL A 469 -13.40 13.15 9.82
CA VAL A 469 -13.34 13.66 8.44
C VAL A 469 -14.45 13.11 7.54
N LEU A 470 -15.17 12.09 8.01
CA LEU A 470 -16.29 11.49 7.28
C LEU A 470 -17.58 12.24 7.55
N ASP A 471 -18.37 12.43 6.51
CA ASP A 471 -19.73 12.92 6.58
C ASP A 471 -20.56 12.35 5.41
N GLY A 472 -21.85 12.27 5.59
CA GLY A 472 -22.74 11.76 4.57
C GLY A 472 -24.17 11.61 5.00
N PRO A 473 -25.05 11.16 4.08
CA PRO A 473 -26.45 10.90 4.37
C PRO A 473 -26.60 9.65 5.27
N VAL A 474 -27.69 9.66 6.02
CA VAL A 474 -28.13 8.55 6.85
C VAL A 474 -29.53 8.15 6.39
N GLU A 475 -29.75 6.85 6.22
CA GLU A 475 -31.00 6.26 5.73
C GLU A 475 -31.56 5.27 6.75
N VAL A 476 -32.85 4.99 6.70
CA VAL A 476 -33.46 3.95 7.52
C VAL A 476 -32.95 2.58 7.07
N PHE A 477 -32.49 1.77 8.03
CA PHE A 477 -32.10 0.38 7.78
C PHE A 477 -33.21 -0.58 8.24
N ASP A 478 -33.59 -0.52 9.51
CA ASP A 478 -34.70 -1.27 10.13
C ASP A 478 -35.34 -0.41 11.22
N SER A 479 -36.53 0.17 10.91
CA SER A 479 -37.21 1.05 11.84
C SER A 479 -37.70 0.33 13.11
N ALA A 480 -38.02 -0.96 13.02
CA ALA A 480 -38.49 -1.73 14.18
C ALA A 480 -37.38 -1.94 15.23
N LYS A 481 -36.12 -1.85 14.80
CA LYS A 481 -34.92 -2.00 15.65
C LYS A 481 -34.19 -0.67 15.88
N ASP A 482 -34.77 0.46 15.46
CA ASP A 482 -34.15 1.79 15.52
C ASP A 482 -32.76 1.82 14.85
N GLN A 483 -32.65 1.17 13.71
CA GLN A 483 -31.41 1.04 12.94
C GLN A 483 -31.39 2.01 11.77
N LEU A 484 -30.30 2.75 11.70
CA LEU A 484 -29.98 3.66 10.60
C LEU A 484 -28.71 3.17 9.87
N ARG A 485 -28.66 3.42 8.57
CA ARG A 485 -27.56 3.07 7.68
C ARG A 485 -26.81 4.33 7.25
N PHE A 486 -25.50 4.21 7.18
CA PHE A 486 -24.60 5.20 6.57
C PHE A 486 -23.43 4.47 5.90
N GLU A 487 -22.59 5.18 5.17
CA GLU A 487 -21.45 4.58 4.45
C GLU A 487 -20.10 5.05 5.01
N ILE A 488 -19.14 4.14 5.07
CA ILE A 488 -17.73 4.42 5.36
C ILE A 488 -16.90 3.79 4.23
N ALA A 489 -16.16 4.60 3.49
CA ALA A 489 -15.30 4.14 2.39
C ALA A 489 -16.07 3.31 1.33
N GLY A 490 -17.33 3.67 1.08
CA GLY A 490 -18.21 2.95 0.14
C GLY A 490 -18.77 1.63 0.68
N SER A 491 -18.62 1.35 1.98
CA SER A 491 -19.18 0.17 2.65
C SER A 491 -20.31 0.55 3.59
N GLU A 492 -21.37 -0.28 3.61
CA GLU A 492 -22.50 -0.10 4.51
C GLU A 492 -22.08 -0.27 5.97
N SER A 493 -22.51 0.67 6.82
CA SER A 493 -22.42 0.62 8.27
C SER A 493 -23.80 0.85 8.87
N VAL A 494 -24.11 0.14 9.96
CA VAL A 494 -25.41 0.24 10.65
C VAL A 494 -25.19 0.80 12.05
N ALA A 495 -25.98 1.82 12.38
CA ALA A 495 -26.07 2.44 13.70
C ALA A 495 -27.36 2.02 14.37
N THR A 496 -27.32 1.35 15.51
CA THR A 496 -28.48 0.93 16.31
C THR A 496 -28.65 1.89 17.48
N PHE A 497 -29.76 2.63 17.53
CA PHE A 497 -30.01 3.62 18.57
C PHE A 497 -30.77 3.00 19.73
N ALA A 498 -30.38 3.35 20.96
CA ALA A 498 -31.08 2.96 22.17
C ALA A 498 -31.84 4.17 22.75
N PHE A 499 -33.17 4.01 22.85
CA PHE A 499 -34.05 5.04 23.37
C PHE A 499 -34.47 4.73 24.82
N PRO A 500 -34.51 5.75 25.70
CA PRO A 500 -35.20 5.65 26.98
C PRO A 500 -36.74 5.63 26.75
N ALA A 501 -37.51 5.42 27.80
CA ALA A 501 -38.97 5.41 27.73
C ALA A 501 -39.56 6.67 27.11
N ALA A 502 -38.90 7.81 27.21
CA ALA A 502 -39.25 9.06 26.56
C ALA A 502 -38.00 9.88 26.23
N GLY A 503 -38.06 10.65 25.14
CA GLY A 503 -37.02 11.60 24.73
C GLY A 503 -36.08 11.05 23.68
N ALA A 504 -34.96 11.72 23.53
CA ALA A 504 -33.96 11.40 22.50
C ALA A 504 -33.13 10.14 22.84
N ALA A 505 -32.52 9.51 21.83
CA ALA A 505 -31.68 8.33 22.01
C ALA A 505 -30.55 8.59 23.01
N ALA A 506 -30.38 7.69 23.97
CA ALA A 506 -29.32 7.78 24.99
C ALA A 506 -27.96 7.33 24.50
N SER A 507 -27.94 6.42 23.53
CA SER A 507 -26.70 5.89 22.95
C SER A 507 -26.93 5.39 21.53
N VAL A 508 -25.83 5.15 20.83
CA VAL A 508 -25.81 4.49 19.54
C VAL A 508 -24.73 3.40 19.54
N ASP A 509 -25.06 2.21 19.05
CA ASP A 509 -24.09 1.13 18.81
C ASP A 509 -23.74 1.08 17.32
N ILE A 510 -22.46 0.97 17.01
CA ILE A 510 -21.93 0.82 15.67
C ILE A 510 -20.93 -0.34 15.69
N GLY A 511 -21.29 -1.45 15.07
CA GLY A 511 -20.42 -2.63 14.98
C GLY A 511 -20.02 -3.21 16.33
N GLY A 512 -20.92 -3.20 17.34
CA GLY A 512 -20.65 -3.69 18.69
C GLY A 512 -19.93 -2.67 19.60
N THR A 513 -19.80 -1.42 19.13
CA THR A 513 -19.21 -0.34 19.92
C THR A 513 -20.27 0.68 20.29
N THR A 514 -20.49 0.87 21.59
CA THR A 514 -21.47 1.83 22.11
C THR A 514 -20.86 3.22 22.27
N PHE A 515 -21.56 4.23 21.77
CA PHE A 515 -21.27 5.65 21.95
C PHE A 515 -22.40 6.26 22.78
N ALA A 516 -22.07 6.86 23.92
CA ALA A 516 -23.05 7.52 24.78
C ALA A 516 -23.36 8.93 24.29
N ARG A 517 -24.62 9.35 24.39
CA ARG A 517 -25.02 10.74 24.09
C ARG A 517 -24.29 11.71 25.02
N ARG A 518 -23.85 12.85 24.50
CA ARG A 518 -23.27 13.98 25.24
C ARG A 518 -24.22 15.19 25.25
#